data_31f37d08f78cc5e7256d41aa767185fd
#
_entry.id   31f37d08f78cc5e7256d41aa767185fd
#
_cell.length_a   1.000
_cell.length_b   1.000
_cell.length_c   1.000
_cell.angle_alpha   90.00
_cell.angle_beta   90.00
_cell.angle_gamma   90.00
#
_symmetry.space_group_name_H-M   'P 1'
#
loop_
_entity.id
_entity.type
_entity.pdbx_description
1 polymer ?
#
loop_
_entity_poly.entity_id
_entity_poly.type
_entity_poly.pdbx_seq_one_letter_code
_entity_poly.pdbx_strand_id
1 'polypeptide(L)'
;MLWDNPLLFEKLFVEYGLECSRALSTSLGTPYLPACKVLILPTGFANKQYTKTGIGLGRSKHSLEKFVTKGGTLLVFSPLVPEYEYEWLPFSLKYIMEEHSCTPQPVGKHDAQKLIENIDPPLGCDGYFAETDADVVLKDDRGRPIMAVKEIGKGMVVATTIHELPAAGFFECRVACTKKVKV
;
A
#
# COMPACT_ATOMS: atom_id res chain seq x y z
N MET A 1 5.20 -2.30 9.13
CA MET A 1 3.84 -2.72 8.77
C MET A 1 2.90 -2.38 9.90
N LEU A 2 1.77 -1.75 9.58
CA LEU A 2 0.73 -1.37 10.56
C LEU A 2 -0.34 -2.45 10.60
N TRP A 3 -0.31 -3.29 11.64
CA TRP A 3 -1.28 -4.36 11.80
C TRP A 3 -1.38 -4.84 13.25
N ASP A 4 -2.58 -5.23 13.64
CA ASP A 4 -2.87 -5.62 15.02
C ASP A 4 -2.71 -7.14 15.26
N ASN A 5 -2.60 -7.97 14.20
CA ASN A 5 -2.51 -9.42 14.26
C ASN A 5 -1.27 -9.99 13.52
N PRO A 6 -0.74 -11.16 13.89
CA PRO A 6 0.34 -11.84 13.18
C PRO A 6 -0.07 -12.21 11.76
N LEU A 7 0.83 -12.06 10.79
CA LEU A 7 0.50 -12.13 9.39
C LEU A 7 1.52 -12.86 8.54
N LEU A 8 1.00 -13.29 7.38
CA LEU A 8 1.79 -13.88 6.29
C LEU A 8 2.93 -12.97 5.83
N PHE A 9 2.75 -11.66 5.86
CA PHE A 9 3.78 -10.69 5.46
C PHE A 9 5.10 -10.83 6.23
N GLU A 10 5.08 -11.13 7.53
CA GLU A 10 6.32 -11.31 8.29
C GLU A 10 7.12 -12.52 7.80
N LYS A 11 6.44 -13.63 7.47
CA LYS A 11 7.08 -14.82 6.89
C LYS A 11 7.64 -14.51 5.51
N LEU A 12 6.87 -13.86 4.67
CA LEU A 12 7.28 -13.47 3.32
C LEU A 12 8.54 -12.60 3.35
N PHE A 13 8.61 -11.60 4.23
CA PHE A 13 9.79 -10.75 4.34
C PHE A 13 11.02 -11.49 4.86
N VAL A 14 10.86 -12.45 5.76
CA VAL A 14 11.95 -13.33 6.19
C VAL A 14 12.47 -14.17 5.01
N GLU A 15 11.58 -14.71 4.19
CA GLU A 15 11.94 -15.45 2.97
C GLU A 15 12.69 -14.57 1.95
N TYR A 16 12.36 -13.27 1.88
CA TYR A 16 13.06 -12.28 1.06
C TYR A 16 14.36 -11.76 1.69
N GLY A 17 14.74 -12.22 2.88
CA GLY A 17 15.90 -11.71 3.59
C GLY A 17 15.75 -10.26 4.07
N LEU A 18 14.52 -9.76 4.20
CA LEU A 18 14.22 -8.40 4.58
C LEU A 18 13.76 -8.30 6.04
N GLU A 19 14.22 -7.25 6.73
CA GLU A 19 13.77 -6.93 8.08
C GLU A 19 12.35 -6.34 8.03
N CYS A 20 11.41 -6.97 8.72
CA CYS A 20 10.03 -6.48 8.88
C CYS A 20 9.66 -6.41 10.36
N SER A 21 9.10 -5.27 10.78
CA SER A 21 8.58 -5.07 12.13
C SER A 21 7.10 -4.73 12.07
N ARG A 22 6.31 -5.32 12.95
CA ARG A 22 4.94 -4.89 13.19
C ARG A 22 4.91 -3.60 13.98
N ALA A 23 3.95 -2.76 13.69
CA ALA A 23 3.67 -1.55 14.46
C ALA A 23 2.17 -1.44 14.68
N LEU A 24 1.77 -1.11 15.89
CA LEU A 24 0.37 -0.83 16.20
C LEU A 24 -0.04 0.49 15.55
N SER A 25 -1.26 0.56 15.05
CA SER A 25 -1.81 1.78 14.45
C SER A 25 -1.80 2.97 15.42
N THR A 26 -1.92 2.71 16.71
CA THR A 26 -1.83 3.72 17.78
C THR A 26 -0.44 4.33 17.94
N SER A 27 0.60 3.71 17.38
CA SER A 27 1.96 4.26 17.41
C SER A 27 2.26 5.23 16.26
N LEU A 28 1.37 5.37 15.29
CA LEU A 28 1.48 6.33 14.20
C LEU A 28 1.60 7.76 14.73
N GLY A 29 2.56 8.51 14.19
CA GLY A 29 2.81 9.90 14.61
C GLY A 29 3.39 10.04 16.01
N THR A 30 3.77 8.95 16.68
CA THR A 30 4.42 8.96 17.98
C THR A 30 5.93 8.69 17.89
N PRO A 31 6.72 9.06 18.92
CA PRO A 31 8.15 8.73 18.97
C PRO A 31 8.46 7.22 18.97
N TYR A 32 7.48 6.40 19.30
CA TYR A 32 7.63 4.95 19.48
C TYR A 32 7.64 4.17 18.17
N LEU A 33 7.12 4.75 17.08
CA LEU A 33 7.23 4.10 15.77
C LEU A 33 8.66 4.25 15.23
N PRO A 34 9.39 3.14 15.00
CA PRO A 34 10.75 3.21 14.48
C PRO A 34 10.78 3.80 13.06
N ALA A 35 11.90 4.43 12.70
CA ALA A 35 12.10 4.89 11.34
C ALA A 35 12.15 3.69 10.38
N CYS A 36 11.43 3.78 9.25
CA CYS A 36 11.36 2.74 8.23
C CYS A 36 11.55 3.31 6.83
N LYS A 37 11.77 2.45 5.85
CA LYS A 37 11.87 2.80 4.43
C LYS A 37 10.51 2.66 3.74
N VAL A 38 9.80 1.60 4.08
CA VAL A 38 8.47 1.27 3.57
C VAL A 38 7.53 1.07 4.76
N LEU A 39 6.40 1.76 4.72
CA LEU A 39 5.30 1.56 5.64
C LEU A 39 4.16 0.86 4.87
N ILE A 40 3.67 -0.26 5.41
CA ILE A 40 2.65 -1.07 4.73
C ILE A 40 1.35 -1.02 5.53
N LEU A 41 0.26 -0.73 4.83
CA LEU A 41 -1.12 -0.89 5.28
C LEU A 41 -1.68 -2.12 4.54
N PRO A 42 -1.77 -3.27 5.19
CA PRO A 42 -2.21 -4.51 4.55
C PRO A 42 -3.71 -4.49 4.25
N THR A 43 -4.13 -5.45 3.42
CA THR A 43 -5.53 -5.67 3.05
C THR A 43 -6.43 -5.73 4.27
N GLY A 44 -7.59 -5.08 4.21
CA GLY A 44 -8.57 -5.03 5.29
C GLY A 44 -8.31 -3.97 6.37
N PHE A 45 -7.36 -3.05 6.16
CA PHE A 45 -6.99 -2.03 7.16
C PHE A 45 -8.15 -1.14 7.63
N ALA A 46 -9.19 -0.96 6.84
CA ALA A 46 -10.37 -0.16 7.18
C ALA A 46 -11.54 -1.00 7.71
N ASN A 47 -11.49 -2.32 7.58
CA ASN A 47 -12.55 -3.20 8.03
C ASN A 47 -12.46 -3.42 9.55
N LYS A 48 -13.44 -2.87 10.27
CA LYS A 48 -13.50 -2.91 11.75
C LYS A 48 -13.61 -4.32 12.33
N GLN A 49 -14.01 -5.32 11.52
CA GLN A 49 -14.04 -6.72 11.95
C GLN A 49 -12.62 -7.32 12.06
N TYR A 50 -11.66 -6.79 11.29
CA TYR A 50 -10.30 -7.30 11.24
C TYR A 50 -9.31 -6.48 12.06
N THR A 51 -9.50 -5.16 12.10
CA THR A 51 -8.50 -4.27 12.71
C THR A 51 -9.09 -2.91 13.14
N LYS A 52 -8.36 -2.22 14.02
CA LYS A 52 -8.64 -0.83 14.40
C LYS A 52 -7.77 0.18 13.65
N THR A 53 -6.96 -0.27 12.70
CA THR A 53 -5.98 0.56 11.97
C THR A 53 -6.63 1.77 11.31
N GLY A 54 -7.77 1.59 10.64
CA GLY A 54 -8.49 2.69 9.97
C GLY A 54 -8.87 3.87 10.87
N ILE A 55 -9.11 3.61 12.16
CA ILE A 55 -9.47 4.67 13.13
C ILE A 55 -8.30 5.63 13.36
N GLY A 56 -7.06 5.13 13.33
CA GLY A 56 -5.85 5.93 13.58
C GLY A 56 -5.40 6.76 12.38
N LEU A 57 -5.75 6.34 11.16
CA LEU A 57 -5.20 6.93 9.92
C LEU A 57 -5.59 8.39 9.73
N GLY A 58 -6.85 8.75 9.96
CA GLY A 58 -7.31 10.13 9.82
C GLY A 58 -6.56 11.12 10.74
N ARG A 59 -6.22 10.68 11.95
CA ARG A 59 -5.45 11.48 12.91
C ARG A 59 -3.97 11.60 12.53
N SER A 60 -3.48 10.69 11.70
CA SER A 60 -2.07 10.58 11.33
C SER A 60 -1.77 11.14 9.94
N LYS A 61 -2.74 11.76 9.27
CA LYS A 61 -2.60 12.32 7.92
C LYS A 61 -1.30 13.12 7.74
N HIS A 62 -1.07 14.10 8.60
CA HIS A 62 0.13 14.95 8.52
C HIS A 62 1.44 14.17 8.72
N SER A 63 1.46 13.19 9.63
CA SER A 63 2.65 12.34 9.85
C SER A 63 2.94 11.46 8.63
N LEU A 64 1.91 10.87 8.02
CA LEU A 64 2.03 10.05 6.81
C LEU A 64 2.51 10.88 5.62
N GLU A 65 1.94 12.06 5.42
CA GLU A 65 2.37 13.00 4.38
C GLU A 65 3.84 13.41 4.57
N LYS A 66 4.24 13.75 5.79
CA LYS A 66 5.62 14.09 6.13
C LYS A 66 6.59 12.92 5.91
N PHE A 67 6.17 11.70 6.26
CA PHE A 67 6.94 10.48 6.00
C PHE A 67 7.22 10.31 4.51
N VAL A 68 6.19 10.41 3.67
CA VAL A 68 6.34 10.27 2.22
C VAL A 68 7.16 11.41 1.64
N THR A 69 6.85 12.66 2.00
CA THR A 69 7.60 13.84 1.51
C THR A 69 9.11 13.73 1.78
N LYS A 70 9.50 13.12 2.90
CA LYS A 70 10.92 12.91 3.27
C LYS A 70 11.59 11.72 2.59
N GLY A 71 10.87 10.95 1.79
CA GLY A 71 11.41 9.82 1.00
C GLY A 71 10.94 8.45 1.44
N GLY A 72 9.99 8.35 2.37
CA GLY A 72 9.34 7.09 2.72
C GLY A 72 8.43 6.60 1.61
N THR A 73 8.26 5.27 1.50
CA THR A 73 7.27 4.66 0.63
C THR A 73 6.09 4.17 1.47
N LEU A 74 4.89 4.64 1.15
CA LEU A 74 3.65 4.15 1.76
C LEU A 74 2.98 3.19 0.78
N LEU A 75 2.90 1.90 1.14
CA LEU A 75 2.20 0.86 0.37
C LEU A 75 0.86 0.56 1.04
N VAL A 76 -0.21 0.73 0.29
CA VAL A 76 -1.58 0.61 0.79
C VAL A 76 -2.32 -0.44 -0.04
N PHE A 77 -2.78 -1.49 0.63
CA PHE A 77 -3.67 -2.50 0.03
C PHE A 77 -5.14 -2.14 0.23
N SER A 78 -6.03 -3.02 -0.25
CA SER A 78 -7.48 -2.83 -0.21
C SER A 78 -8.03 -2.62 1.20
N PRO A 79 -9.01 -1.73 1.40
CA PRO A 79 -9.62 -1.49 2.71
C PRO A 79 -10.61 -2.58 3.14
N LEU A 80 -11.12 -3.43 2.19
CA LEU A 80 -12.14 -4.46 2.38
C LEU A 80 -13.42 -3.96 3.05
N VAL A 81 -13.92 -2.86 2.53
CA VAL A 81 -15.26 -2.31 2.81
C VAL A 81 -15.93 -1.95 1.49
N PRO A 82 -17.27 -1.92 1.40
CA PRO A 82 -17.98 -1.74 0.13
C PRO A 82 -17.53 -0.53 -0.70
N GLU A 83 -17.27 0.59 -0.02
CA GLU A 83 -16.79 1.83 -0.60
C GLU A 83 -15.88 2.54 0.41
N TYR A 84 -14.79 3.16 -0.07
CA TYR A 84 -13.84 3.84 0.80
C TYR A 84 -13.21 5.05 0.12
N GLU A 85 -13.29 6.21 0.78
CA GLU A 85 -12.56 7.42 0.41
C GLU A 85 -11.33 7.57 1.32
N TYR A 86 -10.17 7.73 0.72
CA TYR A 86 -8.89 7.80 1.44
C TYR A 86 -8.61 9.25 1.89
N GLU A 87 -9.51 9.86 2.67
CA GLU A 87 -9.42 11.26 3.14
C GLU A 87 -8.11 11.59 3.88
N TRP A 88 -7.43 10.57 4.39
CA TRP A 88 -6.14 10.71 5.06
C TRP A 88 -4.94 10.72 4.11
N LEU A 89 -5.11 10.44 2.82
CA LEU A 89 -4.10 10.66 1.79
C LEU A 89 -4.09 12.14 1.36
N PRO A 90 -2.95 12.66 0.88
CA PRO A 90 -2.85 14.02 0.37
C PRO A 90 -3.31 14.17 -1.09
N PHE A 91 -4.05 13.21 -1.61
CA PHE A 91 -4.61 13.17 -2.96
C PHE A 91 -5.93 12.40 -2.96
N SER A 92 -6.73 12.60 -4.01
CA SER A 92 -8.02 11.93 -4.16
C SER A 92 -7.83 10.46 -4.54
N LEU A 93 -8.49 9.57 -3.80
CA LEU A 93 -8.54 8.15 -4.11
C LEU A 93 -9.83 7.56 -3.55
N LYS A 94 -10.65 6.97 -4.43
CA LYS A 94 -11.91 6.32 -4.07
C LYS A 94 -11.90 4.86 -4.51
N TYR A 95 -12.15 3.95 -3.57
CA TYR A 95 -12.20 2.51 -3.78
C TYR A 95 -13.63 2.01 -3.80
N ILE A 96 -13.90 1.05 -4.69
CA ILE A 96 -15.14 0.26 -4.73
C ILE A 96 -14.77 -1.22 -4.62
N MET A 97 -15.42 -1.93 -3.69
CA MET A 97 -15.24 -3.35 -3.50
C MET A 97 -16.02 -4.12 -4.57
N GLU A 98 -15.29 -4.86 -5.39
CA GLU A 98 -15.83 -5.80 -6.37
C GLU A 98 -14.78 -6.87 -6.60
N GLU A 99 -14.88 -7.97 -5.86
CA GLU A 99 -13.94 -9.08 -5.98
C GLU A 99 -14.00 -9.70 -7.39
N HIS A 100 -12.85 -9.77 -8.05
CA HIS A 100 -12.71 -10.32 -9.39
C HIS A 100 -11.28 -10.78 -9.67
N SER A 101 -11.13 -11.63 -10.67
CA SER A 101 -9.83 -11.99 -11.23
C SER A 101 -9.57 -11.23 -12.54
N CYS A 102 -8.33 -10.85 -12.78
CA CYS A 102 -7.96 -10.12 -13.99
C CYS A 102 -6.55 -10.45 -14.48
N THR A 103 -6.28 -10.13 -15.75
CA THR A 103 -4.91 -10.02 -16.29
C THR A 103 -4.49 -8.56 -16.25
N PRO A 104 -3.58 -8.15 -15.33
CA PRO A 104 -3.20 -6.76 -15.18
C PRO A 104 -2.63 -6.17 -16.47
N GLN A 105 -3.12 -4.99 -16.83
CA GLN A 105 -2.65 -4.23 -17.99
C GLN A 105 -1.76 -3.06 -17.53
N PRO A 106 -0.44 -3.09 -17.82
CA PRO A 106 0.45 -1.99 -17.48
C PRO A 106 0.09 -0.69 -18.20
N VAL A 107 0.15 0.42 -17.46
CA VAL A 107 0.01 1.78 -18.01
C VAL A 107 1.36 2.48 -17.87
N GLY A 108 2.07 2.65 -18.98
CA GLY A 108 3.43 3.16 -18.96
C GLY A 108 4.43 2.22 -18.27
N LYS A 109 5.58 2.76 -17.84
CA LYS A 109 6.58 2.05 -17.05
C LYS A 109 6.73 2.73 -15.70
N HIS A 110 6.58 1.97 -14.63
CA HIS A 110 6.77 2.46 -13.27
C HIS A 110 7.31 1.35 -12.35
N ASP A 111 8.22 1.68 -11.43
CA ASP A 111 8.82 0.70 -10.52
C ASP A 111 7.81 0.01 -9.60
N ALA A 112 6.66 0.62 -9.34
CA ALA A 112 5.59 -0.01 -8.56
C ALA A 112 5.02 -1.28 -9.24
N GLN A 113 5.14 -1.42 -10.56
CA GLN A 113 4.72 -2.63 -11.29
C GLN A 113 5.51 -3.86 -10.87
N LYS A 114 6.72 -3.69 -10.31
CA LYS A 114 7.50 -4.76 -9.70
C LYS A 114 6.79 -5.44 -8.51
N LEU A 115 5.72 -4.83 -7.99
CA LEU A 115 4.90 -5.43 -6.92
C LEU A 115 4.28 -6.77 -7.34
N ILE A 116 4.02 -6.93 -8.64
CA ILE A 116 3.45 -8.16 -9.23
C ILE A 116 4.44 -8.89 -10.16
N GLU A 117 5.72 -8.55 -10.10
CA GLU A 117 6.74 -9.18 -10.93
C GLU A 117 6.85 -10.68 -10.61
N ASN A 118 6.86 -11.53 -11.65
CA ASN A 118 6.90 -12.99 -11.54
C ASN A 118 5.66 -13.63 -10.86
N ILE A 119 4.54 -12.92 -10.80
CA ILE A 119 3.25 -13.50 -10.39
C ILE A 119 2.44 -13.79 -11.66
N ASP A 120 2.08 -15.05 -11.85
CA ASP A 120 1.33 -15.47 -13.03
C ASP A 120 -0.14 -15.03 -12.97
N PRO A 121 -0.70 -14.41 -14.02
CA PRO A 121 -2.12 -14.11 -14.08
C PRO A 121 -2.96 -15.41 -14.26
N PRO A 122 -4.27 -15.38 -13.90
CA PRO A 122 -5.01 -14.21 -13.45
C PRO A 122 -4.74 -13.86 -11.99
N LEU A 123 -4.68 -12.56 -11.67
CA LEU A 123 -4.55 -12.07 -10.31
C LEU A 123 -5.90 -11.78 -9.69
N GLY A 124 -6.04 -12.06 -8.39
CA GLY A 124 -7.20 -11.65 -7.60
C GLY A 124 -7.16 -10.16 -7.28
N CYS A 125 -8.29 -9.49 -7.43
CA CYS A 125 -8.47 -8.10 -7.01
C CYS A 125 -9.66 -7.98 -6.07
N ASP A 126 -9.48 -7.30 -4.95
CA ASP A 126 -10.56 -7.05 -3.99
C ASP A 126 -11.54 -5.96 -4.48
N GLY A 127 -11.16 -5.23 -5.53
CA GLY A 127 -11.93 -4.15 -6.10
C GLY A 127 -11.12 -3.31 -7.09
N TYR A 128 -11.53 -2.06 -7.27
CA TYR A 128 -10.89 -1.11 -8.17
C TYR A 128 -10.98 0.31 -7.61
N PHE A 129 -10.18 1.22 -8.16
CA PHE A 129 -10.27 2.65 -7.84
C PHE A 129 -11.21 3.33 -8.84
N ALA A 130 -12.35 3.84 -8.34
CA ALA A 130 -13.35 4.52 -9.16
C ALA A 130 -12.91 5.93 -9.55
N GLU A 131 -12.21 6.61 -8.64
CA GLU A 131 -11.72 7.96 -8.82
C GLU A 131 -10.32 8.11 -8.24
N THR A 132 -9.42 8.78 -8.97
CA THR A 132 -8.09 9.15 -8.46
C THR A 132 -7.47 10.27 -9.27
N ASP A 133 -6.69 11.13 -8.61
CA ASP A 133 -5.79 12.11 -9.23
C ASP A 133 -4.31 11.65 -9.17
N ALA A 134 -4.08 10.39 -8.78
CA ALA A 134 -2.79 9.74 -8.84
C ALA A 134 -2.55 9.11 -10.22
N ASP A 135 -1.29 8.80 -10.52
CA ASP A 135 -0.91 8.12 -11.75
C ASP A 135 -1.34 6.65 -11.71
N VAL A 136 -2.23 6.26 -12.61
CA VAL A 136 -2.65 4.86 -12.77
C VAL A 136 -1.54 4.09 -13.45
N VAL A 137 -1.01 3.04 -12.80
CA VAL A 137 0.09 2.23 -13.33
C VAL A 137 -0.30 0.80 -13.73
N LEU A 138 -1.44 0.31 -13.20
CA LEU A 138 -2.06 -0.95 -13.63
C LEU A 138 -3.58 -0.78 -13.74
N LYS A 139 -4.15 -1.41 -14.76
CA LYS A 139 -5.59 -1.54 -14.97
C LYS A 139 -5.98 -3.02 -15.06
N ASP A 140 -7.24 -3.34 -14.76
CA ASP A 140 -7.83 -4.64 -15.03
C ASP A 140 -8.24 -4.80 -16.51
N ASP A 141 -8.77 -5.97 -16.88
CA ASP A 141 -9.25 -6.29 -18.24
C ASP A 141 -10.41 -5.37 -18.72
N ARG A 142 -11.09 -4.71 -17.77
CA ARG A 142 -12.18 -3.76 -18.05
C ARG A 142 -11.69 -2.32 -18.14
N GLY A 143 -10.38 -2.10 -18.00
CA GLY A 143 -9.75 -0.77 -18.04
C GLY A 143 -9.87 0.01 -16.73
N ARG A 144 -10.30 -0.59 -15.63
CA ARG A 144 -10.45 0.05 -14.33
C ARG A 144 -9.11 0.07 -13.57
N PRO A 145 -8.77 1.15 -12.87
CA PRO A 145 -7.54 1.25 -12.10
C PRO A 145 -7.50 0.24 -10.94
N ILE A 146 -6.44 -0.58 -10.88
CA ILE A 146 -6.18 -1.53 -9.78
C ILE A 146 -4.88 -1.23 -9.05
N MET A 147 -4.03 -0.37 -9.62
CA MET A 147 -2.86 0.19 -8.93
C MET A 147 -2.66 1.63 -9.35
N ALA A 148 -2.50 2.51 -8.37
CA ALA A 148 -2.24 3.93 -8.55
C ALA A 148 -1.04 4.37 -7.70
N VAL A 149 -0.27 5.33 -8.21
CA VAL A 149 0.94 5.87 -7.56
C VAL A 149 0.88 7.38 -7.52
N LYS A 150 1.24 7.96 -6.37
CA LYS A 150 1.46 9.39 -6.24
C LYS A 150 2.85 9.64 -5.68
N GLU A 151 3.68 10.30 -6.46
CA GLU A 151 4.96 10.81 -5.98
C GLU A 151 4.75 12.10 -5.18
N ILE A 152 5.36 12.18 -3.99
CA ILE A 152 5.21 13.31 -3.08
C ILE A 152 6.58 13.64 -2.47
N GLY A 153 7.15 14.76 -2.86
CA GLY A 153 8.49 15.14 -2.42
C GLY A 153 9.56 14.14 -2.88
N LYS A 154 10.17 13.40 -1.95
CA LYS A 154 11.21 12.40 -2.26
C LYS A 154 10.71 10.95 -2.17
N GLY A 155 9.45 10.75 -1.82
CA GLY A 155 8.85 9.43 -1.65
C GLY A 155 7.60 9.25 -2.49
N MET A 156 6.87 8.18 -2.23
CA MET A 156 5.66 7.86 -2.97
C MET A 156 4.63 7.14 -2.11
N VAL A 157 3.38 7.24 -2.52
CA VAL A 157 2.30 6.35 -2.10
C VAL A 157 2.03 5.39 -3.25
N VAL A 158 1.94 4.10 -2.96
CA VAL A 158 1.48 3.07 -3.88
C VAL A 158 0.20 2.48 -3.29
N ALA A 159 -0.91 2.61 -3.98
CA ALA A 159 -2.18 2.00 -3.60
C ALA A 159 -2.53 0.88 -4.59
N THR A 160 -2.95 -0.28 -4.08
CA THR A 160 -3.31 -1.43 -4.92
C THR A 160 -4.51 -2.18 -4.36
N THR A 161 -5.30 -2.75 -5.25
CA THR A 161 -6.44 -3.64 -4.94
C THR A 161 -6.12 -5.10 -5.18
N ILE A 162 -4.89 -5.41 -5.61
CA ILE A 162 -4.43 -6.77 -5.89
C ILE A 162 -4.29 -7.52 -4.57
N HIS A 163 -4.85 -8.72 -4.52
CA HIS A 163 -4.92 -9.56 -3.32
C HIS A 163 -3.66 -10.38 -3.07
N GLU A 164 -2.90 -10.69 -4.11
CA GLU A 164 -1.70 -11.51 -4.03
C GLU A 164 -0.62 -10.88 -3.16
N LEU A 165 0.23 -11.74 -2.60
CA LEU A 165 1.40 -11.29 -1.85
C LEU A 165 2.38 -10.57 -2.79
N PRO A 166 2.91 -9.42 -2.37
CA PRO A 166 3.78 -8.62 -3.22
C PRO A 166 5.13 -9.29 -3.49
N ALA A 167 5.64 -9.14 -4.71
CA ALA A 167 6.93 -9.70 -5.13
C ALA A 167 8.12 -9.00 -4.46
N ALA A 168 9.22 -9.76 -4.27
CA ALA A 168 10.46 -9.28 -3.65
C ALA A 168 11.06 -8.07 -4.37
N GLY A 169 11.05 -8.06 -5.70
CA GLY A 169 11.72 -7.05 -6.53
C GLY A 169 11.31 -5.61 -6.23
N PHE A 170 10.05 -5.40 -5.86
CA PHE A 170 9.59 -4.07 -5.41
C PHE A 170 10.29 -3.62 -4.13
N PHE A 171 10.36 -4.48 -3.11
CA PHE A 171 10.95 -4.13 -1.82
C PHE A 171 12.46 -3.99 -1.91
N GLU A 172 13.14 -4.85 -2.65
CA GLU A 172 14.59 -4.76 -2.91
C GLU A 172 14.93 -3.43 -3.54
N CYS A 173 14.19 -3.02 -4.57
CA CYS A 173 14.36 -1.73 -5.22
C CYS A 173 14.15 -0.58 -4.22
N ARG A 174 13.05 -0.60 -3.45
CA ARG A 174 12.75 0.47 -2.48
C ARG A 174 13.72 0.52 -1.32
N VAL A 175 14.14 -0.65 -0.80
CA VAL A 175 15.13 -0.73 0.28
C VAL A 175 16.50 -0.24 -0.16
N ALA A 176 16.91 -0.52 -1.41
CA ALA A 176 18.18 -0.03 -1.96
C ALA A 176 18.18 1.50 -2.16
N CYS A 177 17.07 2.06 -2.67
CA CYS A 177 17.00 3.44 -3.13
C CYS A 177 16.59 4.45 -2.05
N THR A 178 16.08 4.01 -0.88
CA THR A 178 15.55 4.91 0.15
C THR A 178 16.32 4.86 1.46
N LYS A 179 16.24 5.95 2.23
CA LYS A 179 16.74 6.00 3.62
C LYS A 179 15.60 5.75 4.60
N LYS A 180 15.91 5.25 5.81
CA LYS A 180 14.91 5.16 6.88
C LYS A 180 14.41 6.55 7.26
N VAL A 181 13.09 6.73 7.28
CA VAL A 181 12.40 7.98 7.63
C VAL A 181 11.51 7.75 8.84
N LYS A 182 11.44 8.74 9.72
CA LYS A 182 10.52 8.75 10.86
C LYS A 182 9.11 9.10 10.39
N VAL A 183 8.12 8.30 10.82
CA VAL A 183 6.69 8.53 10.53
C VAL A 183 6.10 9.54 11.51
#